data_337d4466b63c245bbe47c2aa3286aac9
#
_entry.id   337d4466b63c245bbe47c2aa3286aac9
#
_cell.length_a   1.000
_cell.length_b   1.000
_cell.length_c   1.000
_cell.angle_alpha   90.00
_cell.angle_beta   90.00
_cell.angle_gamma   90.00
#
_symmetry.space_group_name_H-M   'P 1'
#
loop_
_entity.id
_entity.type
_entity.pdbx_description
1 polymer ?
#
loop_
_entity_poly.entity_id
_entity_poly.type
_entity_poly.pdbx_seq_one_letter_code
_entity_poly.pdbx_strand_id
1 'polypeptide(L)'
;MNIFIGCGSEIVDDKFYKNSISLVEKISKIPGVNLVFGGYRHGMMGTCYDLFKNHNKKVTAVTLNVYKEQLNEMDCNESHLVETSMERTREIYEKSDVILFLPGGVGTYAEIMACIEESRTKEDNKMIIIYNDEFFYTPLIKEMYWLYEKKFVSKSIGEYCRIESVEEEIVKIIEKENEKWKN
;
A
#
# COMPACT_ATOMS: atom_id res chain seq x y z
N MET A 1 2.91 -1.80 -14.45
CA MET A 1 2.16 -1.13 -13.38
C MET A 1 2.88 -1.30 -12.05
N ASN A 2 3.02 -0.26 -11.27
CA ASN A 2 3.67 -0.26 -9.96
C ASN A 2 2.60 -0.21 -8.86
N ILE A 3 2.64 -1.16 -7.93
CA ILE A 3 1.74 -1.18 -6.77
C ILE A 3 2.52 -0.87 -5.50
N PHE A 4 2.08 0.13 -4.73
CA PHE A 4 2.55 0.28 -3.36
C PHE A 4 1.74 -0.61 -2.44
N ILE A 5 2.43 -1.32 -1.54
CA ILE A 5 1.82 -2.12 -0.48
C ILE A 5 2.24 -1.56 0.87
N GLY A 6 1.35 -0.78 1.48
CA GLY A 6 1.48 -0.26 2.83
C GLY A 6 1.07 -1.31 3.85
N CYS A 7 1.95 -1.62 4.81
CA CYS A 7 1.73 -2.68 5.79
C CYS A 7 2.62 -2.51 7.03
N GLY A 8 2.38 -3.34 8.05
CA GLY A 8 3.19 -3.33 9.27
C GLY A 8 4.61 -3.88 9.06
N SER A 9 5.57 -3.33 9.80
CA SER A 9 6.96 -3.83 9.90
C SER A 9 7.16 -4.83 11.04
N GLU A 10 6.18 -4.97 11.93
CA GLU A 10 6.21 -5.94 13.02
C GLU A 10 5.77 -7.32 12.53
N ILE A 11 6.34 -8.36 13.13
CA ILE A 11 5.88 -9.75 12.91
C ILE A 11 4.72 -10.00 13.87
N VAL A 12 3.54 -10.19 13.32
CA VAL A 12 2.34 -10.55 14.07
C VAL A 12 1.93 -11.95 13.59
N ASP A 13 2.08 -12.96 14.44
CA ASP A 13 1.64 -14.32 14.13
C ASP A 13 0.14 -14.45 14.39
N ASP A 14 -0.63 -13.84 13.53
CA ASP A 14 -2.07 -13.90 13.59
C ASP A 14 -2.72 -14.14 12.22
N LYS A 15 -4.05 -14.15 12.20
CA LYS A 15 -4.86 -14.36 11.02
C LYS A 15 -4.65 -13.24 9.97
N PHE A 16 -4.51 -11.98 10.40
CA PHE A 16 -4.30 -10.84 9.51
C PHE A 16 -3.01 -10.97 8.70
N TYR A 17 -1.94 -11.44 9.34
CA TYR A 17 -0.66 -11.68 8.67
C TYR A 17 -0.80 -12.79 7.61
N LYS A 18 -1.45 -13.91 7.96
CA LYS A 18 -1.67 -15.04 7.05
C LYS A 18 -2.53 -14.65 5.84
N ASN A 19 -3.62 -13.93 6.06
CA ASN A 19 -4.50 -13.45 4.99
C ASN A 19 -3.75 -12.44 4.10
N SER A 20 -2.96 -11.54 4.70
CA SER A 20 -2.14 -10.59 3.96
C SER A 20 -1.10 -11.29 3.07
N ILE A 21 -0.42 -12.34 3.55
CA ILE A 21 0.50 -13.16 2.74
C ILE A 21 -0.23 -13.78 1.55
N SER A 22 -1.40 -14.40 1.78
CA SER A 22 -2.22 -15.01 0.73
C SER A 22 -2.55 -14.01 -0.38
N LEU A 23 -3.02 -12.83 -0.01
CA LEU A 23 -3.34 -11.76 -0.96
C LEU A 23 -2.11 -11.30 -1.73
N VAL A 24 -1.01 -10.99 -1.06
CA VAL A 24 0.23 -10.49 -1.70
C VAL A 24 0.84 -11.54 -2.61
N GLU A 25 0.77 -12.82 -2.26
CA GLU A 25 1.22 -13.91 -3.13
C GLU A 25 0.41 -13.96 -4.43
N LYS A 26 -0.91 -13.80 -4.38
CA LYS A 26 -1.77 -13.71 -5.58
C LYS A 26 -1.37 -12.51 -6.45
N ILE A 27 -1.17 -11.33 -5.84
CA ILE A 27 -0.80 -10.10 -6.55
C ILE A 27 0.59 -10.23 -7.19
N SER A 28 1.56 -10.79 -6.49
CA SER A 28 2.93 -10.95 -7.01
C SER A 28 3.01 -11.86 -8.24
N LYS A 29 2.02 -12.71 -8.47
CA LYS A 29 1.90 -13.57 -9.67
C LYS A 29 1.35 -12.83 -10.89
N ILE A 30 0.70 -11.68 -10.72
CA ILE A 30 0.09 -10.96 -11.84
C ILE A 30 1.19 -10.44 -12.78
N PRO A 31 1.16 -10.77 -14.10
CA PRO A 31 2.16 -10.30 -15.05
C PRO A 31 2.18 -8.77 -15.16
N GLY A 32 3.36 -8.15 -15.16
CA GLY A 32 3.52 -6.71 -15.33
C GLY A 32 3.26 -5.87 -14.08
N VAL A 33 2.90 -6.49 -12.94
CA VAL A 33 2.78 -5.81 -11.64
C VAL A 33 4.12 -5.87 -10.92
N ASN A 34 4.62 -4.71 -10.47
CA ASN A 34 5.87 -4.51 -9.75
C ASN A 34 5.61 -3.89 -8.38
N LEU A 35 6.53 -4.05 -7.44
CA LEU A 35 6.38 -3.57 -6.06
C LEU A 35 7.02 -2.20 -5.85
N VAL A 36 6.30 -1.31 -5.19
CA VAL A 36 6.84 -0.17 -4.45
C VAL A 36 6.64 -0.44 -2.96
N PHE A 37 7.65 -0.25 -2.12
CA PHE A 37 7.55 -0.55 -0.69
C PHE A 37 8.45 0.33 0.16
N GLY A 38 8.31 0.24 1.47
CA GLY A 38 8.99 1.12 2.43
C GLY A 38 10.47 0.84 2.70
N GLY A 39 11.08 -0.14 2.00
CA GLY A 39 12.52 -0.37 2.10
C GLY A 39 12.97 -1.03 3.41
N TYR A 40 12.15 -1.86 4.06
CA TYR A 40 12.48 -2.55 5.30
C TYR A 40 12.20 -4.06 5.18
N ARG A 41 13.16 -4.90 5.60
CA ARG A 41 13.10 -6.35 5.35
C ARG A 41 12.54 -7.16 6.53
N HIS A 42 11.69 -6.57 7.36
CA HIS A 42 11.05 -7.28 8.46
C HIS A 42 9.54 -7.23 8.38
N GLY A 43 8.87 -8.12 9.09
CA GLY A 43 7.42 -8.21 9.15
C GLY A 43 6.77 -8.41 7.80
N MET A 44 5.57 -7.92 7.63
CA MET A 44 4.82 -8.02 6.38
C MET A 44 5.51 -7.30 5.22
N MET A 45 6.23 -6.21 5.50
CA MET A 45 6.97 -5.46 4.49
C MET A 45 8.09 -6.29 3.85
N GLY A 46 8.87 -7.03 4.67
CA GLY A 46 9.89 -7.97 4.19
C GLY A 46 9.27 -9.13 3.41
N THR A 47 8.13 -9.64 3.86
CA THR A 47 7.39 -10.70 3.15
C THR A 47 6.91 -10.24 1.77
N CYS A 48 6.41 -9.00 1.65
CA CYS A 48 6.06 -8.42 0.34
C CYS A 48 7.29 -8.40 -0.59
N TYR A 49 8.44 -7.92 -0.11
CA TYR A 49 9.68 -7.92 -0.87
C TYR A 49 10.05 -9.33 -1.37
N ASP A 50 10.10 -10.31 -0.47
CA ASP A 50 10.50 -11.68 -0.81
C ASP A 50 9.53 -12.32 -1.82
N LEU A 51 8.21 -12.15 -1.67
CA LEU A 51 7.21 -12.68 -2.59
C LEU A 51 7.35 -12.09 -4.00
N PHE A 52 7.56 -10.78 -4.13
CA PHE A 52 7.75 -10.16 -5.43
C PHE A 52 9.09 -10.55 -6.07
N LYS A 53 10.18 -10.64 -5.31
CA LYS A 53 11.48 -11.13 -5.81
C LYS A 53 11.41 -12.58 -6.27
N ASN A 54 10.72 -13.47 -5.54
CA ASN A 54 10.52 -14.86 -5.90
C ASN A 54 9.78 -15.03 -7.25
N HIS A 55 8.96 -14.05 -7.62
CA HIS A 55 8.29 -14.02 -8.93
C HIS A 55 9.01 -13.14 -9.97
N ASN A 56 10.29 -12.81 -9.76
CA ASN A 56 11.13 -12.01 -10.67
C ASN A 56 10.53 -10.64 -11.01
N LYS A 57 9.85 -10.00 -10.05
CA LYS A 57 9.27 -8.67 -10.24
C LYS A 57 10.29 -7.58 -9.94
N LYS A 58 10.10 -6.41 -10.57
CA LYS A 58 10.84 -5.22 -10.18
C LYS A 58 10.37 -4.74 -8.82
N VAL A 59 11.34 -4.27 -8.02
CA VAL A 59 11.10 -3.76 -6.68
C VAL A 59 11.74 -2.39 -6.55
N THR A 60 10.94 -1.41 -6.17
CA THR A 60 11.36 -0.03 -5.87
C THR A 60 11.21 0.23 -4.38
N ALA A 61 12.27 0.59 -3.70
CA ALA A 61 12.27 0.96 -2.30
C ALA A 61 12.19 2.47 -2.14
N VAL A 62 11.33 2.96 -1.24
CA VAL A 62 11.29 4.37 -0.81
C VAL A 62 11.42 4.42 0.70
N THR A 63 12.56 4.88 1.20
CA THR A 63 12.84 4.85 2.64
C THR A 63 13.51 6.13 3.13
N LEU A 64 13.53 6.29 4.45
CA LEU A 64 14.22 7.40 5.09
C LEU A 64 15.75 7.19 5.07
N ASN A 65 16.48 8.28 4.93
CA ASN A 65 17.95 8.27 4.89
C ASN A 65 18.57 7.60 6.13
N VAL A 66 17.89 7.70 7.28
CA VAL A 66 18.32 7.03 8.53
C VAL A 66 18.30 5.49 8.45
N TYR A 67 17.58 4.90 7.47
CA TYR A 67 17.50 3.46 7.25
C TYR A 67 18.30 3.00 6.01
N LYS A 68 19.18 3.84 5.47
CA LYS A 68 19.97 3.56 4.27
C LYS A 68 20.77 2.25 4.35
N GLU A 69 21.34 1.94 5.50
CA GLU A 69 22.16 0.73 5.67
C GLU A 69 21.35 -0.55 5.45
N GLN A 70 20.07 -0.53 5.82
CA GLN A 70 19.16 -1.68 5.63
C GLN A 70 18.86 -1.96 4.15
N LEU A 71 18.90 -0.92 3.29
CA LEU A 71 18.75 -1.08 1.85
C LEU A 71 19.93 -1.81 1.20
N ASN A 72 21.13 -1.68 1.75
CA ASN A 72 22.35 -2.30 1.19
C ASN A 72 22.28 -3.84 1.21
N GLU A 73 21.40 -4.40 2.03
CA GLU A 73 21.17 -5.84 2.14
C GLU A 73 20.07 -6.35 1.20
N MET A 74 19.48 -5.45 0.40
CA MET A 74 18.36 -5.77 -0.49
C MET A 74 18.69 -5.52 -1.95
N ASP A 75 18.31 -6.44 -2.81
CA ASP A 75 18.43 -6.31 -4.26
C ASP A 75 17.19 -5.61 -4.84
N CYS A 76 17.14 -4.27 -4.70
CA CYS A 76 16.12 -3.44 -5.28
C CYS A 76 16.54 -2.93 -6.66
N ASN A 77 15.59 -2.86 -7.61
CA ASN A 77 15.85 -2.30 -8.95
C ASN A 77 16.02 -0.78 -8.88
N GLU A 78 15.29 -0.12 -7.99
CA GLU A 78 15.37 1.30 -7.71
C GLU A 78 15.30 1.54 -6.19
N SER A 79 16.01 2.57 -5.70
CA SER A 79 15.99 2.96 -4.30
C SER A 79 15.97 4.47 -4.18
N HIS A 80 14.99 5.00 -3.46
CA HIS A 80 14.80 6.41 -3.21
C HIS A 80 14.98 6.69 -1.72
N LEU A 81 15.97 7.54 -1.40
CA LEU A 81 16.25 7.99 -0.04
C LEU A 81 15.71 9.40 0.14
N VAL A 82 14.92 9.59 1.18
CA VAL A 82 14.30 10.87 1.53
C VAL A 82 14.56 11.24 2.98
N GLU A 83 14.41 12.51 3.33
CA GLU A 83 14.77 13.01 4.66
C GLU A 83 13.61 12.91 5.66
N THR A 84 12.36 13.07 5.19
CA THR A 84 11.19 13.14 6.05
C THR A 84 10.13 12.12 5.69
N SER A 85 9.28 11.77 6.66
CA SER A 85 8.13 10.87 6.43
C SER A 85 7.13 11.45 5.43
N MET A 86 7.00 12.78 5.37
CA MET A 86 6.12 13.44 4.39
C MET A 86 6.65 13.30 2.96
N GLU A 87 7.95 13.55 2.76
CA GLU A 87 8.62 13.30 1.47
C GLU A 87 8.49 11.85 1.05
N ARG A 88 8.68 10.91 2.01
CA ARG A 88 8.55 9.47 1.75
C ARG A 88 7.16 9.12 1.25
N THR A 89 6.11 9.57 1.91
CA THR A 89 4.74 9.26 1.49
C THR A 89 4.42 9.87 0.13
N ARG A 90 4.89 11.10 -0.12
CA ARG A 90 4.72 11.76 -1.43
C ARG A 90 5.44 10.99 -2.54
N GLU A 91 6.69 10.61 -2.32
CA GLU A 91 7.47 9.84 -3.29
C GLU A 91 6.82 8.46 -3.57
N ILE A 92 6.36 7.76 -2.53
CA ILE A 92 5.58 6.52 -2.64
C ILE A 92 4.34 6.76 -3.51
N TYR A 93 3.59 7.81 -3.23
CA TYR A 93 2.39 8.15 -3.98
C TYR A 93 2.70 8.38 -5.46
N GLU A 94 3.74 9.14 -5.77
CA GLU A 94 4.14 9.47 -7.14
C GLU A 94 4.66 8.26 -7.93
N LYS A 95 5.38 7.35 -7.28
CA LYS A 95 5.94 6.13 -7.91
C LYS A 95 4.93 5.01 -8.15
N SER A 96 3.74 5.12 -7.58
CA SER A 96 2.75 4.05 -7.59
C SER A 96 1.58 4.38 -8.50
N ASP A 97 1.11 3.39 -9.24
CA ASP A 97 -0.10 3.47 -10.06
C ASP A 97 -1.33 3.03 -9.26
N VAL A 98 -1.14 2.06 -8.38
CA VAL A 98 -2.13 1.55 -7.43
C VAL A 98 -1.52 1.52 -6.04
N ILE A 99 -2.32 1.83 -5.03
CA ILE A 99 -1.92 1.84 -3.61
C ILE A 99 -2.82 0.85 -2.87
N LEU A 100 -2.22 -0.13 -2.20
CA LEU A 100 -2.92 -1.12 -1.38
C LEU A 100 -2.43 -1.02 0.07
N PHE A 101 -3.36 -0.91 1.01
CA PHE A 101 -3.08 -0.97 2.43
C PHE A 101 -3.58 -2.27 3.04
N LEU A 102 -2.66 -3.04 3.62
CA LEU A 102 -2.91 -4.21 4.44
C LEU A 102 -3.03 -3.81 5.92
N PRO A 103 -3.56 -4.66 6.80
CA PRO A 103 -3.52 -4.42 8.24
C PRO A 103 -2.14 -4.00 8.74
N GLY A 104 -2.08 -2.91 9.49
CA GLY A 104 -0.83 -2.34 9.96
C GLY A 104 -1.00 -1.33 11.10
N GLY A 105 0.11 -0.87 11.66
CA GLY A 105 0.15 0.02 12.81
C GLY A 105 0.04 1.51 12.47
N VAL A 106 0.55 2.35 13.39
CA VAL A 106 0.49 3.82 13.30
C VAL A 106 1.07 4.36 11.99
N GLY A 107 2.20 3.79 11.51
CA GLY A 107 2.81 4.21 10.24
C GLY A 107 1.88 3.98 9.05
N THR A 108 1.20 2.83 9.01
CA THR A 108 0.24 2.49 7.94
C THR A 108 -0.98 3.42 7.99
N TYR A 109 -1.50 3.74 9.18
CA TYR A 109 -2.59 4.73 9.33
C TYR A 109 -2.16 6.11 8.84
N ALA A 110 -0.96 6.55 9.17
CA ALA A 110 -0.41 7.83 8.69
C ALA A 110 -0.29 7.84 7.15
N GLU A 111 0.19 6.75 6.54
CA GLU A 111 0.29 6.60 5.09
C GLU A 111 -1.09 6.59 4.42
N ILE A 112 -2.10 5.92 4.99
CA ILE A 112 -3.49 5.95 4.48
C ILE A 112 -3.99 7.38 4.41
N MET A 113 -3.91 8.12 5.51
CA MET A 113 -4.42 9.50 5.57
C MET A 113 -3.65 10.44 4.64
N ALA A 114 -2.33 10.28 4.55
CA ALA A 114 -1.52 11.09 3.65
C ALA A 114 -1.79 10.79 2.17
N CYS A 115 -1.99 9.52 1.79
CA CYS A 115 -2.36 9.15 0.42
C CYS A 115 -3.77 9.66 0.04
N ILE A 116 -4.74 9.63 0.98
CA ILE A 116 -6.06 10.23 0.78
C ILE A 116 -5.92 11.74 0.57
N GLU A 117 -5.09 12.42 1.35
CA GLU A 117 -4.85 13.87 1.22
C GLU A 117 -4.15 14.23 -0.09
N GLU A 118 -3.15 13.44 -0.53
CA GLU A 118 -2.51 13.63 -1.84
C GLU A 118 -3.51 13.46 -2.99
N SER A 119 -4.35 12.41 -2.95
CA SER A 119 -5.39 12.19 -3.95
C SER A 119 -6.43 13.32 -3.98
N ARG A 120 -6.82 13.80 -2.80
CA ARG A 120 -7.76 14.93 -2.66
C ARG A 120 -7.21 16.22 -3.27
N THR A 121 -5.93 16.50 -3.04
CA THR A 121 -5.29 17.76 -3.48
C THR A 121 -4.89 17.73 -4.95
N LYS A 122 -4.49 16.56 -5.48
CA LYS A 122 -4.10 16.39 -6.88
C LYS A 122 -5.29 16.15 -7.81
N GLU A 123 -6.43 15.74 -7.27
CA GLU A 123 -7.63 15.37 -8.05
C GLU A 123 -7.36 14.30 -9.14
N ASP A 124 -6.38 13.43 -8.90
CA ASP A 124 -5.86 12.48 -9.89
C ASP A 124 -6.59 11.13 -9.92
N ASN A 125 -7.56 10.91 -9.03
CA ASN A 125 -8.34 9.68 -8.91
C ASN A 125 -7.50 8.39 -8.86
N LYS A 126 -6.30 8.44 -8.26
CA LYS A 126 -5.45 7.28 -8.10
C LYS A 126 -6.18 6.17 -7.33
N MET A 127 -6.04 4.93 -7.78
CA MET A 127 -6.68 3.79 -7.12
C MET A 127 -6.01 3.50 -5.78
N ILE A 128 -6.71 3.82 -4.70
CA ILE A 128 -6.32 3.49 -3.33
C ILE A 128 -7.25 2.40 -2.82
N ILE A 129 -6.70 1.30 -2.31
CA ILE A 129 -7.44 0.14 -1.81
C ILE A 129 -7.08 -0.06 -0.33
N ILE A 130 -8.08 -0.18 0.52
CA ILE A 130 -7.93 -0.56 1.93
C ILE A 130 -8.46 -1.99 2.09
N TYR A 131 -7.58 -2.94 2.39
CA TYR A 131 -7.95 -4.30 2.73
C TYR A 131 -8.48 -4.35 4.16
N ASN A 132 -9.78 -4.32 4.30
CA ASN A 132 -10.48 -4.36 5.57
C ASN A 132 -10.70 -5.81 6.04
N ASP A 133 -9.59 -6.58 6.10
CA ASP A 133 -9.58 -7.96 6.56
C ASP A 133 -10.16 -8.06 7.98
N GLU A 134 -11.11 -8.99 8.18
CA GLU A 134 -11.76 -9.21 9.49
C GLU A 134 -12.18 -7.91 10.19
N PHE A 135 -12.59 -6.90 9.40
CA PHE A 135 -13.03 -5.59 9.91
C PHE A 135 -11.93 -4.76 10.62
N PHE A 136 -10.64 -5.03 10.35
CA PHE A 136 -9.50 -4.36 10.97
C PHE A 136 -9.59 -2.83 10.88
N TYR A 137 -9.92 -2.30 9.71
CA TYR A 137 -10.04 -0.84 9.49
C TYR A 137 -11.44 -0.29 9.76
N THR A 138 -12.38 -1.07 10.27
CA THR A 138 -13.74 -0.60 10.54
C THR A 138 -13.80 0.62 11.47
N PRO A 139 -12.96 0.76 12.53
CA PRO A 139 -12.94 1.98 13.34
C PRO A 139 -12.58 3.23 12.54
N LEU A 140 -11.53 3.17 11.71
CA LEU A 140 -11.10 4.28 10.83
C LEU A 140 -12.21 4.64 9.84
N ILE A 141 -12.81 3.63 9.20
CA ILE A 141 -13.87 3.81 8.21
C ILE A 141 -15.08 4.50 8.85
N LYS A 142 -15.49 4.09 10.05
CA LYS A 142 -16.60 4.70 10.79
C LYS A 142 -16.30 6.16 11.17
N GLU A 143 -15.06 6.45 11.59
CA GLU A 143 -14.65 7.82 11.91
C GLU A 143 -14.72 8.71 10.68
N MET A 144 -14.22 8.25 9.53
CA MET A 144 -14.26 9.00 8.27
C MET A 144 -15.71 9.25 7.79
N TYR A 145 -16.60 8.27 7.94
CA TYR A 145 -18.03 8.48 7.67
C TYR A 145 -18.66 9.49 8.63
N TRP A 146 -18.33 9.44 9.90
CA TRP A 146 -18.81 10.41 10.88
C TRP A 146 -18.36 11.84 10.54
N LEU A 147 -17.10 12.03 10.13
CA LEU A 147 -16.59 13.33 9.67
C LEU A 147 -17.37 13.83 8.45
N TYR A 148 -17.73 12.95 7.52
CA TYR A 148 -18.55 13.29 6.36
C TYR A 148 -19.98 13.71 6.78
N GLU A 149 -20.64 12.95 7.65
CA GLU A 149 -21.97 13.26 8.17
C GLU A 149 -21.99 14.63 8.91
N LYS A 150 -20.90 14.91 9.65
CA LYS A 150 -20.72 16.20 10.34
C LYS A 150 -20.25 17.33 9.43
N LYS A 151 -20.05 17.10 8.14
CA LYS A 151 -19.60 18.07 7.13
C LYS A 151 -18.20 18.64 7.37
N PHE A 152 -17.32 17.92 8.07
CA PHE A 152 -15.90 18.24 8.17
C PHE A 152 -15.11 17.88 6.91
N VAL A 153 -15.60 16.94 6.11
CA VAL A 153 -15.07 16.57 4.81
C VAL A 153 -16.19 16.59 3.77
N SER A 154 -15.85 16.91 2.52
CA SER A 154 -16.82 17.08 1.42
C SER A 154 -17.20 15.77 0.75
N LYS A 155 -16.38 14.72 0.89
CA LYS A 155 -16.56 13.40 0.27
C LYS A 155 -16.51 12.32 1.34
N SER A 156 -17.27 11.25 1.15
CA SER A 156 -17.17 10.05 1.98
C SER A 156 -15.87 9.30 1.71
N ILE A 157 -15.42 8.45 2.65
CA ILE A 157 -14.19 7.65 2.47
C ILE A 157 -14.27 6.77 1.21
N GLY A 158 -15.44 6.25 0.86
CA GLY A 158 -15.63 5.44 -0.33
C GLY A 158 -15.47 6.18 -1.67
N GLU A 159 -15.42 7.51 -1.65
CA GLU A 159 -15.11 8.34 -2.81
C GLU A 159 -13.61 8.61 -2.97
N TYR A 160 -12.81 8.40 -1.91
CA TYR A 160 -11.36 8.53 -1.93
C TYR A 160 -10.64 7.19 -2.16
N CYS A 161 -11.20 6.11 -1.63
CA CYS A 161 -10.59 4.79 -1.70
C CYS A 161 -11.61 3.67 -1.79
N ARG A 162 -11.17 2.54 -2.33
CA ARG A 162 -11.92 1.30 -2.35
C ARG A 162 -11.70 0.58 -1.01
N ILE A 163 -12.76 0.16 -0.36
CA ILE A 163 -12.71 -0.64 0.87
C ILE A 163 -13.18 -2.03 0.50
N GLU A 164 -12.29 -3.01 0.62
CA GLU A 164 -12.60 -4.40 0.26
C GLU A 164 -12.16 -5.35 1.39
N SER A 165 -12.96 -6.38 1.60
CA SER A 165 -12.67 -7.42 2.61
C SER A 165 -12.41 -8.79 1.97
N VAL A 166 -12.58 -8.91 0.66
CA VAL A 166 -12.45 -10.16 -0.08
C VAL A 166 -11.22 -10.09 -0.98
N GLU A 167 -10.26 -11.00 -0.77
CA GLU A 167 -9.00 -11.03 -1.52
C GLU A 167 -9.20 -11.11 -3.03
N GLU A 168 -10.14 -11.96 -3.48
CA GLU A 168 -10.44 -12.17 -4.90
C GLU A 168 -10.94 -10.89 -5.58
N GLU A 169 -11.68 -10.05 -4.88
CA GLU A 169 -12.14 -8.77 -5.42
C GLU A 169 -11.00 -7.77 -5.53
N ILE A 170 -10.08 -7.75 -4.56
CA ILE A 170 -8.87 -6.92 -4.63
C ILE A 170 -8.00 -7.34 -5.82
N VAL A 171 -7.78 -8.65 -6.01
CA VAL A 171 -7.03 -9.17 -7.15
C VAL A 171 -7.65 -8.75 -8.48
N LYS A 172 -8.97 -8.90 -8.64
CA LYS A 172 -9.70 -8.46 -9.86
C LYS A 172 -9.56 -6.96 -10.12
N ILE A 173 -9.62 -6.12 -9.06
CA ILE A 173 -9.41 -4.68 -9.19
C ILE A 173 -8.01 -4.40 -9.72
N ILE A 174 -6.98 -5.03 -9.15
CA ILE A 174 -5.59 -4.84 -9.55
C ILE A 174 -5.36 -5.34 -10.98
N GLU A 175 -5.91 -6.48 -11.37
CA GLU A 175 -5.83 -7.00 -12.75
C GLU A 175 -6.45 -6.01 -13.75
N LYS A 176 -7.64 -5.49 -13.44
CA LYS A 176 -8.33 -4.50 -14.27
C LYS A 176 -7.52 -3.19 -14.39
N GLU A 177 -6.95 -2.70 -13.30
CA GLU A 177 -6.08 -1.51 -13.35
C GLU A 177 -4.83 -1.80 -14.18
N ASN A 178 -4.21 -2.97 -14.02
CA ASN A 178 -3.03 -3.36 -14.80
C ASN A 178 -3.29 -3.46 -16.31
N GLU A 179 -4.49 -3.80 -16.74
CA GLU A 179 -4.86 -3.83 -18.16
C GLU A 179 -4.77 -2.44 -18.83
N LYS A 180 -5.03 -1.37 -18.08
CA LYS A 180 -4.92 0.02 -18.58
C LYS A 180 -3.47 0.40 -18.97
N TRP A 181 -2.47 -0.30 -18.44
CA TRP A 181 -1.05 -0.06 -18.66
C TRP A 181 -0.44 -0.97 -19.73
N LYS A 182 -1.22 -1.88 -20.32
CA LYS A 182 -0.77 -2.77 -21.41
C LYS A 182 -0.97 -2.17 -22.80
N ASN A 183 -1.71 -1.06 -22.88
CA ASN A 183 -1.97 -0.31 -24.10
C ASN A 183 -1.13 0.98 -24.12
#